data_1a75479d4e22dd195c0f1a24c306dbc2
#
_entry.id   1a75479d4e22dd195c0f1a24c306dbc2
#
_cell.length_a   1.000
_cell.length_b   1.000
_cell.length_c   1.000
_cell.angle_alpha   90.00
_cell.angle_beta   90.00
_cell.angle_gamma   90.00
#
_symmetry.space_group_name_H-M   'P 1'
#
loop_
_entity.id
_entity.type
_entity.pdbx_description
1 polymer ?
#
loop_
_entity_poly.entity_id
_entity_poly.type
_entity_poly.pdbx_seq_one_letter_code
_entity_poly.pdbx_strand_id
1 'polypeptide(L)'
;MQQIDFYMVDAFTSTTFGGNPAAVCPLDQWLPDQLMQKMAKQHNQSETAFFVANDDGFELRWFTTQSEINLCGHATLAAAHVIFEHLKYPHNTINFTTRFVGPLSVSREGEWLTLDFPVWLSEPVQQPPALLTECLGITGYREVRAARDYLVVLENQQQVEAIRPDTFAMLSLDKMVCVTAPGDGEYDFVSRFFCPGEGVAEDPVTGSAHSMLIPYWADRLGKTQLLAYQKSERGGELRCQLNGDRVLIGGQAKTYLVGKVWLD
;
A
#
# COMPACT_ATOMS: atom_id res chain seq x y z
N MET A 1 33.59 6.80 -4.80
CA MET A 1 32.39 6.28 -5.49
C MET A 1 31.82 5.18 -4.61
N GLN A 2 30.65 5.42 -4.02
CA GLN A 2 29.94 4.47 -3.14
C GLN A 2 28.98 3.62 -3.98
N GLN A 3 28.89 2.32 -3.68
CA GLN A 3 27.87 1.43 -4.28
C GLN A 3 26.83 1.08 -3.25
N ILE A 4 25.56 1.11 -3.65
CA ILE A 4 24.41 0.72 -2.83
C ILE A 4 23.63 -0.35 -3.57
N ASP A 5 23.30 -1.44 -2.90
CA ASP A 5 22.41 -2.46 -3.46
C ASP A 5 21.02 -1.88 -3.73
N PHE A 6 20.47 -2.24 -4.88
CA PHE A 6 19.18 -1.74 -5.35
C PHE A 6 18.30 -2.88 -5.80
N TYR A 7 17.06 -2.86 -5.37
CA TYR A 7 16.05 -3.82 -5.75
C TYR A 7 14.80 -3.08 -6.25
N MET A 8 14.18 -3.61 -7.30
CA MET A 8 12.82 -3.27 -7.68
C MET A 8 11.94 -4.47 -7.37
N VAL A 9 10.93 -4.27 -6.54
CA VAL A 9 10.06 -5.35 -6.05
C VAL A 9 8.61 -4.97 -6.31
N ASP A 10 7.88 -5.86 -6.97
CA ASP A 10 6.44 -5.79 -7.13
C ASP A 10 5.79 -6.40 -5.88
N ALA A 11 5.13 -5.59 -5.05
CA ALA A 11 4.45 -6.00 -3.82
C ALA A 11 2.97 -6.33 -4.07
N PHE A 12 2.39 -7.25 -3.28
CA PHE A 12 1.02 -7.74 -3.40
C PHE A 12 0.74 -8.51 -4.69
N THR A 13 1.74 -9.23 -5.18
CA THR A 13 1.62 -10.08 -6.38
C THR A 13 2.59 -11.27 -6.31
N SER A 14 2.22 -12.37 -6.95
CA SER A 14 3.08 -13.53 -7.17
C SER A 14 3.82 -13.49 -8.52
N THR A 15 3.51 -12.51 -9.38
CA THR A 15 4.06 -12.39 -10.74
C THR A 15 4.65 -11.00 -10.98
N THR A 16 5.67 -10.92 -11.82
CA THR A 16 6.21 -9.62 -12.28
C THR A 16 5.16 -8.84 -13.07
N PHE A 17 5.25 -7.50 -13.00
CA PHE A 17 4.35 -6.56 -13.66
C PHE A 17 2.94 -6.46 -13.05
N GLY A 18 2.61 -7.27 -12.05
CA GLY A 18 1.44 -7.09 -11.18
C GLY A 18 1.79 -6.30 -9.93
N GLY A 19 0.82 -6.10 -9.04
CA GLY A 19 1.02 -5.47 -7.73
C GLY A 19 1.50 -4.03 -7.79
N ASN A 20 2.10 -3.58 -6.70
CA ASN A 20 2.60 -2.21 -6.53
C ASN A 20 4.13 -2.20 -6.47
N PRO A 21 4.83 -1.60 -7.45
CA PRO A 21 6.27 -1.60 -7.50
C PRO A 21 6.87 -0.63 -6.48
N ALA A 22 7.92 -1.06 -5.79
CA ALA A 22 8.73 -0.22 -4.90
C ALA A 22 10.21 -0.39 -5.19
N ALA A 23 10.95 0.71 -5.12
CA ALA A 23 12.40 0.68 -5.05
C ALA A 23 12.84 0.40 -3.61
N VAL A 24 13.83 -0.45 -3.41
CA VAL A 24 14.35 -0.83 -2.09
C VAL A 24 15.87 -0.72 -2.08
N CYS A 25 16.40 0.03 -1.13
CA CYS A 25 17.83 0.25 -0.94
C CYS A 25 18.25 -0.13 0.50
N PRO A 26 18.86 -1.30 0.71
CA PRO A 26 19.60 -1.59 1.94
C PRO A 26 20.78 -0.63 2.11
N LEU A 27 20.97 -0.11 3.31
CA LEU A 27 22.07 0.79 3.64
C LEU A 27 22.86 0.24 4.82
N ASP A 28 24.18 0.42 4.82
CA ASP A 28 25.04 0.12 5.97
C ASP A 28 24.87 1.16 7.08
N GLN A 29 24.60 2.41 6.70
CA GLN A 29 24.32 3.55 7.57
C GLN A 29 23.43 4.57 6.86
N TRP A 30 22.73 5.40 7.62
CA TRP A 30 21.89 6.43 7.04
C TRP A 30 22.70 7.43 6.19
N LEU A 31 22.17 7.67 4.99
CA LEU A 31 22.63 8.76 4.12
C LEU A 31 21.94 10.07 4.52
N PRO A 32 22.49 11.23 4.12
CA PRO A 32 21.78 12.49 4.27
C PRO A 32 20.40 12.46 3.64
N ASP A 33 19.39 13.00 4.33
CA ASP A 33 17.99 13.02 3.89
C ASP A 33 17.84 13.58 2.46
N GLN A 34 18.58 14.64 2.14
CA GLN A 34 18.56 15.23 0.79
C GLN A 34 19.09 14.28 -0.30
N LEU A 35 20.05 13.41 0.05
CA LEU A 35 20.58 12.43 -0.90
C LEU A 35 19.56 11.30 -1.15
N MET A 36 18.96 10.75 -0.08
CA MET A 36 17.89 9.76 -0.20
C MET A 36 16.70 10.29 -0.98
N GLN A 37 16.33 11.57 -0.78
CA GLN A 37 15.30 12.23 -1.55
C GLN A 37 15.65 12.35 -3.06
N LYS A 38 16.90 12.67 -3.40
CA LYS A 38 17.37 12.70 -4.78
C LYS A 38 17.35 11.30 -5.41
N MET A 39 17.74 10.28 -4.64
CA MET A 39 17.68 8.89 -5.09
C MET A 39 16.24 8.46 -5.36
N ALA A 40 15.31 8.71 -4.44
CA ALA A 40 13.89 8.40 -4.63
C ALA A 40 13.32 9.10 -5.87
N LYS A 41 13.66 10.37 -6.10
CA LYS A 41 13.27 11.10 -7.30
C LYS A 41 13.86 10.49 -8.59
N GLN A 42 15.11 10.02 -8.53
CA GLN A 42 15.78 9.37 -9.67
C GLN A 42 15.19 7.99 -9.97
N HIS A 43 14.84 7.22 -8.93
CA HIS A 43 14.18 5.91 -9.06
C HIS A 43 12.80 6.03 -9.70
N ASN A 44 12.12 7.16 -9.48
CA ASN A 44 10.81 7.51 -10.08
C ASN A 44 9.73 6.43 -9.87
N GLN A 45 9.76 5.81 -8.68
CA GLN A 45 8.67 4.98 -8.20
C GLN A 45 7.77 5.80 -7.27
N SER A 46 6.55 5.33 -7.01
CA SER A 46 5.70 5.98 -6.00
C SER A 46 6.47 6.15 -4.68
N GLU A 47 7.15 5.09 -4.23
CA GLU A 47 8.05 5.15 -3.07
C GLU A 47 9.35 4.37 -3.26
N THR A 48 10.38 4.88 -2.58
CA THR A 48 11.63 4.16 -2.31
C THR A 48 11.72 3.88 -0.82
N ALA A 49 11.89 2.62 -0.45
CA ALA A 49 12.21 2.20 0.90
C ALA A 49 13.72 2.16 1.11
N PHE A 50 14.19 2.81 2.15
CA PHE A 50 15.55 2.70 2.65
C PHE A 50 15.52 2.07 4.03
N PHE A 51 16.41 1.13 4.32
CA PHE A 51 16.51 0.56 5.64
C PHE A 51 17.97 0.32 6.07
N VAL A 52 18.18 0.38 7.38
CA VAL A 52 19.46 0.11 8.05
C VAL A 52 19.22 -0.97 9.11
N ALA A 53 20.10 -1.95 9.20
CA ALA A 53 20.05 -2.95 10.27
C ALA A 53 20.38 -2.31 11.62
N ASN A 54 19.69 -2.74 12.68
CA ASN A 54 19.96 -2.36 14.07
C ASN A 54 19.94 -3.61 14.98
N ASP A 55 20.16 -3.44 16.28
CA ASP A 55 20.25 -4.54 17.23
C ASP A 55 18.95 -5.34 17.38
N ASP A 56 17.79 -4.71 17.13
CA ASP A 56 16.44 -5.29 17.30
C ASP A 56 15.76 -5.68 15.98
N GLY A 57 16.42 -5.45 14.83
CA GLY A 57 15.88 -5.67 13.49
C GLY A 57 16.35 -4.66 12.48
N PHE A 58 15.47 -3.79 12.03
CA PHE A 58 15.79 -2.78 11.01
C PHE A 58 15.09 -1.45 11.29
N GLU A 59 15.75 -0.36 10.99
CA GLU A 59 15.10 0.96 10.89
C GLU A 59 14.70 1.19 9.44
N LEU A 60 13.45 1.63 9.20
CA LEU A 60 12.85 1.75 7.87
C LEU A 60 12.29 3.15 7.63
N ARG A 61 12.58 3.71 6.46
CA ARG A 61 12.11 5.02 6.01
C ARG A 61 11.64 4.94 4.56
N TRP A 62 10.63 5.76 4.23
CA TRP A 62 10.03 5.79 2.89
C TRP A 62 10.06 7.20 2.31
N PHE A 63 10.44 7.28 1.05
CA PHE A 63 10.50 8.54 0.31
C PHE A 63 9.70 8.41 -0.99
N THR A 64 8.77 9.34 -1.18
CA THR A 64 8.16 9.57 -2.49
C THR A 64 9.12 10.36 -3.38
N THR A 65 8.73 10.67 -4.60
CA THR A 65 9.51 11.57 -5.45
C THR A 65 9.55 13.02 -4.93
N GLN A 66 8.74 13.37 -3.91
CA GLN A 66 8.61 14.74 -3.39
C GLN A 66 9.12 14.88 -1.95
N SER A 67 8.84 13.93 -1.07
CA SER A 67 9.16 14.02 0.37
C SER A 67 9.29 12.66 1.04
N GLU A 68 9.85 12.65 2.25
CA GLU A 68 9.73 11.54 3.17
C GLU A 68 8.29 11.44 3.69
N ILE A 69 7.75 10.23 3.79
CA ILE A 69 6.39 9.97 4.27
C ILE A 69 6.39 9.10 5.52
N ASN A 70 5.27 9.15 6.25
CA ASN A 70 5.18 8.54 7.58
C ASN A 70 4.99 7.02 7.55
N LEU A 71 4.30 6.50 6.52
CA LEU A 71 3.95 5.09 6.41
C LEU A 71 3.65 4.71 4.96
N CYS A 72 4.22 3.58 4.53
CA CYS A 72 3.92 2.99 3.23
C CYS A 72 3.85 1.47 3.32
N GLY A 73 2.67 0.89 3.08
CA GLY A 73 2.45 -0.56 3.22
C GLY A 73 3.18 -1.40 2.17
N HIS A 74 3.02 -1.08 0.88
CA HIS A 74 3.62 -1.88 -0.19
C HIS A 74 5.16 -1.80 -0.19
N ALA A 75 5.73 -0.63 0.11
CA ALA A 75 7.17 -0.48 0.21
C ALA A 75 7.76 -1.15 1.47
N THR A 76 6.97 -1.26 2.57
CA THR A 76 7.33 -2.07 3.75
C THR A 76 7.35 -3.56 3.39
N LEU A 77 6.34 -4.05 2.67
CA LEU A 77 6.26 -5.43 2.22
C LEU A 77 7.40 -5.75 1.24
N ALA A 78 7.73 -4.83 0.33
CA ALA A 78 8.86 -4.94 -0.59
C ALA A 78 10.20 -4.97 0.17
N ALA A 79 10.40 -4.13 1.18
CA ALA A 79 11.60 -4.14 2.03
C ALA A 79 11.73 -5.46 2.79
N ALA A 80 10.63 -5.96 3.37
CA ALA A 80 10.61 -7.26 4.03
C ALA A 80 10.96 -8.40 3.08
N HIS A 81 10.44 -8.38 1.84
CA HIS A 81 10.80 -9.34 0.80
C HIS A 81 12.32 -9.35 0.54
N VAL A 82 12.92 -8.17 0.38
CA VAL A 82 14.38 -8.06 0.18
C VAL A 82 15.15 -8.64 1.37
N ILE A 83 14.74 -8.33 2.59
CA ILE A 83 15.39 -8.83 3.81
C ILE A 83 15.28 -10.35 3.89
N PHE A 84 14.11 -10.95 3.63
CA PHE A 84 13.93 -12.40 3.67
C PHE A 84 14.64 -13.12 2.52
N GLU A 85 14.45 -12.65 1.27
CA GLU A 85 14.86 -13.40 0.09
C GLU A 85 16.31 -13.10 -0.35
N HIS A 86 16.77 -11.87 -0.20
CA HIS A 86 18.11 -11.48 -0.66
C HIS A 86 19.12 -11.41 0.49
N LEU A 87 18.73 -10.90 1.67
CA LEU A 87 19.62 -10.86 2.83
C LEU A 87 19.54 -12.13 3.69
N LYS A 88 18.66 -13.08 3.35
CA LYS A 88 18.51 -14.39 4.02
C LYS A 88 18.31 -14.28 5.53
N TYR A 89 17.46 -13.34 5.95
CA TYR A 89 17.14 -13.14 7.36
C TYR A 89 16.62 -14.45 7.99
N PRO A 90 17.19 -14.91 9.14
CA PRO A 90 16.96 -16.27 9.64
C PRO A 90 15.63 -16.46 10.39
N HIS A 91 14.96 -15.35 10.77
CA HIS A 91 13.71 -15.41 11.54
C HIS A 91 12.49 -15.28 10.61
N ASN A 92 11.31 -15.65 11.10
CA ASN A 92 10.06 -15.54 10.36
C ASN A 92 9.34 -14.20 10.59
N THR A 93 9.85 -13.34 11.47
CA THR A 93 9.30 -12.01 11.73
C THR A 93 10.42 -10.99 11.71
N ILE A 94 10.21 -9.92 10.94
CA ILE A 94 11.07 -8.74 10.91
C ILE A 94 10.39 -7.67 11.76
N ASN A 95 11.15 -7.09 12.69
CA ASN A 95 10.74 -5.90 13.42
C ASN A 95 11.38 -4.67 12.75
N PHE A 96 10.53 -3.69 12.45
CA PHE A 96 10.96 -2.40 11.96
C PHE A 96 10.72 -1.33 13.03
N THR A 97 11.71 -0.49 13.25
CA THR A 97 11.52 0.81 13.87
C THR A 97 11.35 1.85 12.78
N THR A 98 10.48 2.84 13.01
CA THR A 98 10.22 3.90 12.05
C THR A 98 10.32 5.27 12.69
N ARG A 99 10.57 6.29 11.88
CA ARG A 99 10.77 7.65 12.38
C ARG A 99 9.49 8.28 12.96
N PHE A 100 8.31 7.95 12.42
CA PHE A 100 7.08 8.70 12.69
C PHE A 100 5.94 7.86 13.31
N VAL A 101 5.84 6.57 12.98
CA VAL A 101 4.67 5.75 13.36
C VAL A 101 4.99 4.66 14.37
N GLY A 102 6.23 4.66 14.91
CA GLY A 102 6.66 3.66 15.87
C GLY A 102 6.99 2.30 15.25
N PRO A 103 6.93 1.22 16.03
CA PRO A 103 7.30 -0.10 15.55
C PRO A 103 6.27 -0.68 14.59
N LEU A 104 6.75 -1.38 13.56
CA LEU A 104 5.97 -2.19 12.64
C LEU A 104 6.57 -3.59 12.61
N SER A 105 5.77 -4.58 12.25
CA SER A 105 6.28 -5.93 12.02
C SER A 105 5.76 -6.52 10.72
N VAL A 106 6.58 -7.36 10.11
CA VAL A 106 6.19 -8.17 8.96
C VAL A 106 6.54 -9.62 9.26
N SER A 107 5.55 -10.49 9.26
CA SER A 107 5.74 -11.93 9.41
C SER A 107 5.70 -12.64 8.06
N ARG A 108 6.39 -13.79 7.97
CA ARG A 108 6.41 -14.62 6.77
C ARG A 108 5.85 -16.01 7.05
N GLU A 109 4.93 -16.45 6.21
CA GLU A 109 4.42 -17.81 6.16
C GLU A 109 4.45 -18.31 4.70
N GLY A 110 5.39 -19.19 4.38
CA GLY A 110 5.66 -19.60 3.01
C GLY A 110 6.06 -18.41 2.13
N GLU A 111 5.29 -18.15 1.09
CA GLU A 111 5.48 -17.00 0.19
C GLU A 111 4.70 -15.75 0.61
N TRP A 112 3.90 -15.84 1.68
CA TRP A 112 3.08 -14.74 2.16
C TRP A 112 3.80 -13.93 3.21
N LEU A 113 3.75 -12.61 3.03
CA LEU A 113 4.25 -11.60 3.95
C LEU A 113 3.07 -10.85 4.53
N THR A 114 2.98 -10.76 5.85
CA THR A 114 1.83 -10.16 6.54
C THR A 114 2.27 -8.94 7.34
N LEU A 115 1.71 -7.79 6.98
CA LEU A 115 1.81 -6.52 7.70
C LEU A 115 0.78 -6.49 8.84
N ASP A 116 1.16 -5.93 9.98
CA ASP A 116 0.28 -5.68 11.11
C ASP A 116 0.06 -4.16 11.28
N PHE A 117 -1.14 -3.69 10.96
CA PHE A 117 -1.50 -2.27 10.94
C PHE A 117 -2.66 -1.96 11.90
N PRO A 118 -2.82 -0.70 12.34
CA PRO A 118 -3.98 -0.30 13.13
C PRO A 118 -5.26 -0.29 12.32
N VAL A 119 -6.39 -0.55 12.97
CA VAL A 119 -7.74 -0.34 12.41
C VAL A 119 -8.02 1.15 12.26
N TRP A 120 -8.60 1.53 11.13
CA TRP A 120 -9.20 2.86 10.91
C TRP A 120 -10.71 2.70 10.71
N LEU A 121 -11.47 3.00 11.73
CA LEU A 121 -12.92 2.97 11.62
C LEU A 121 -13.39 4.17 10.81
N SER A 122 -14.14 3.89 9.74
CA SER A 122 -14.76 4.93 8.92
C SER A 122 -16.16 5.26 9.43
N GLU A 123 -16.54 6.54 9.35
CA GLU A 123 -17.85 7.04 9.73
C GLU A 123 -18.69 7.40 8.50
N PRO A 124 -20.03 7.22 8.53
CA PRO A 124 -20.89 7.62 7.44
C PRO A 124 -20.81 9.13 7.17
N VAL A 125 -20.68 9.52 5.91
CA VAL A 125 -20.73 10.92 5.47
C VAL A 125 -22.15 11.25 5.05
N GLN A 126 -22.85 12.08 5.83
CA GLN A 126 -24.27 12.41 5.60
C GLN A 126 -24.48 13.23 4.32
N GLN A 127 -23.54 14.09 3.98
CA GLN A 127 -23.56 14.96 2.80
C GLN A 127 -22.23 14.86 2.06
N PRO A 128 -22.01 13.78 1.28
CA PRO A 128 -20.79 13.64 0.49
C PRO A 128 -20.67 14.78 -0.53
N PRO A 129 -19.47 15.27 -0.83
CA PRO A 129 -19.26 16.24 -1.88
C PRO A 129 -19.83 15.73 -3.23
N ALA A 130 -20.62 16.54 -3.92
CA ALA A 130 -21.15 16.17 -5.25
C ALA A 130 -20.02 15.82 -6.23
N LEU A 131 -18.87 16.47 -6.09
CA LEU A 131 -17.66 16.18 -6.87
C LEU A 131 -17.22 14.72 -6.81
N LEU A 132 -17.51 13.98 -5.71
CA LEU A 132 -17.16 12.54 -5.63
C LEU A 132 -17.81 11.71 -6.74
N THR A 133 -19.09 11.93 -7.02
CA THR A 133 -19.79 11.23 -8.09
C THR A 133 -19.36 11.71 -9.46
N GLU A 134 -19.14 13.00 -9.60
CA GLU A 134 -18.72 13.63 -10.85
C GLU A 134 -17.32 13.14 -11.27
N CYS A 135 -16.33 13.24 -10.37
CA CYS A 135 -14.96 12.83 -10.69
C CYS A 135 -14.78 11.32 -10.82
N LEU A 136 -15.62 10.50 -10.19
CA LEU A 136 -15.62 9.04 -10.38
C LEU A 136 -16.38 8.63 -11.67
N GLY A 137 -17.16 9.51 -12.27
CA GLY A 137 -18.01 9.20 -13.41
C GLY A 137 -19.14 8.20 -13.09
N ILE A 138 -19.67 8.23 -11.85
CA ILE A 138 -20.72 7.33 -11.37
C ILE A 138 -22.04 8.06 -11.20
N THR A 139 -23.16 7.33 -11.34
CA THR A 139 -24.50 7.88 -11.18
C THR A 139 -25.10 7.65 -9.79
N GLY A 140 -24.44 6.85 -8.94
CA GLY A 140 -24.89 6.54 -7.59
C GLY A 140 -23.91 5.65 -6.84
N TYR A 141 -24.19 5.47 -5.56
CA TYR A 141 -23.42 4.65 -4.62
C TYR A 141 -24.34 4.09 -3.56
N ARG A 142 -23.93 3.02 -2.86
CA ARG A 142 -24.69 2.52 -1.68
C ARG A 142 -24.53 3.46 -0.50
N GLU A 143 -23.29 3.82 -0.18
CA GLU A 143 -22.96 4.75 0.89
C GLU A 143 -21.59 5.37 0.65
N VAL A 144 -21.36 6.52 1.27
CA VAL A 144 -20.03 7.13 1.40
C VAL A 144 -19.69 7.20 2.89
N ARG A 145 -18.50 6.76 3.21
CA ARG A 145 -17.92 6.85 4.55
C ARG A 145 -16.58 7.57 4.45
N ALA A 146 -16.03 7.98 5.58
CA ALA A 146 -14.70 8.58 5.66
C ALA A 146 -13.98 8.21 6.94
N ALA A 147 -12.67 8.05 6.82
CA ALA A 147 -11.68 8.07 7.89
C ALA A 147 -10.55 9.00 7.42
N ARG A 148 -9.35 8.46 7.20
CA ARG A 148 -8.29 9.20 6.50
C ARG A 148 -8.73 9.57 5.08
N ASP A 149 -9.34 8.63 4.37
CA ASP A 149 -9.77 8.73 2.99
C ASP A 149 -11.30 8.62 2.87
N TYR A 150 -11.88 9.06 1.76
CA TYR A 150 -13.25 8.69 1.43
C TYR A 150 -13.33 7.22 1.06
N LEU A 151 -14.37 6.53 1.54
CA LEU A 151 -14.73 5.18 1.15
C LEU A 151 -16.08 5.23 0.43
N VAL A 152 -16.04 5.08 -0.88
CA VAL A 152 -17.25 5.06 -1.73
C VAL A 152 -17.63 3.62 -2.01
N VAL A 153 -18.78 3.18 -1.50
CA VAL A 153 -19.25 1.80 -1.64
C VAL A 153 -20.24 1.70 -2.79
N LEU A 154 -19.92 0.88 -3.75
CA LEU A 154 -20.73 0.59 -4.95
C LEU A 154 -21.50 -0.73 -4.82
N GLU A 155 -22.40 -0.99 -5.78
CA GLU A 155 -23.28 -2.15 -5.75
C GLU A 155 -22.56 -3.47 -6.08
N ASN A 156 -21.59 -3.43 -7.00
CA ASN A 156 -20.93 -4.62 -7.53
C ASN A 156 -19.55 -4.31 -8.10
N GLN A 157 -18.79 -5.36 -8.33
CA GLN A 157 -17.43 -5.30 -8.88
C GLN A 157 -17.38 -4.60 -10.24
N GLN A 158 -18.37 -4.85 -11.12
CA GLN A 158 -18.38 -4.29 -12.47
C GLN A 158 -18.43 -2.75 -12.44
N GLN A 159 -19.12 -2.17 -11.45
CA GLN A 159 -19.13 -0.71 -11.26
C GLN A 159 -17.75 -0.19 -10.87
N VAL A 160 -17.00 -0.89 -10.01
CA VAL A 160 -15.63 -0.53 -9.64
C VAL A 160 -14.70 -0.57 -10.86
N GLU A 161 -14.80 -1.63 -11.66
CA GLU A 161 -13.97 -1.80 -12.88
C GLU A 161 -14.32 -0.79 -13.98
N ALA A 162 -15.58 -0.37 -14.04
CA ALA A 162 -16.06 0.59 -15.04
C ALA A 162 -15.65 2.04 -14.78
N ILE A 163 -15.17 2.38 -13.58
CA ILE A 163 -14.78 3.75 -13.23
C ILE A 163 -13.72 4.28 -14.21
N ARG A 164 -13.96 5.50 -14.70
CA ARG A 164 -13.01 6.28 -15.49
C ARG A 164 -12.84 7.63 -14.79
N PRO A 165 -11.88 7.72 -13.83
CA PRO A 165 -11.79 8.86 -12.94
C PRO A 165 -11.28 10.11 -13.66
N ASP A 166 -11.88 11.26 -13.36
CA ASP A 166 -11.27 12.55 -13.59
C ASP A 166 -10.34 12.87 -12.42
N THR A 167 -9.09 12.43 -12.54
CA THR A 167 -8.08 12.59 -11.50
C THR A 167 -7.65 14.04 -11.30
N PHE A 168 -7.84 14.90 -12.31
CA PHE A 168 -7.59 16.33 -12.17
C PHE A 168 -8.66 17.00 -11.29
N ALA A 169 -9.93 16.69 -11.53
CA ALA A 169 -11.03 17.17 -10.67
C ALA A 169 -10.89 16.68 -9.22
N MET A 170 -10.38 15.45 -9.02
CA MET A 170 -10.13 14.90 -7.67
C MET A 170 -9.15 15.72 -6.82
N LEU A 171 -8.25 16.51 -7.43
CA LEU A 171 -7.34 17.41 -6.70
C LEU A 171 -8.08 18.47 -5.85
N SER A 172 -9.37 18.70 -6.13
CA SER A 172 -10.21 19.62 -5.36
C SER A 172 -10.90 18.96 -4.15
N LEU A 173 -10.76 17.66 -3.98
CA LEU A 173 -11.23 16.94 -2.79
C LEU A 173 -10.23 17.11 -1.64
N ASP A 174 -10.73 17.12 -0.41
CA ASP A 174 -9.92 17.24 0.81
C ASP A 174 -9.33 15.90 1.27
N LYS A 175 -9.70 14.80 0.63
CA LYS A 175 -9.25 13.44 0.94
C LYS A 175 -9.03 12.63 -0.34
N MET A 176 -8.19 11.60 -0.25
CA MET A 176 -8.06 10.56 -1.26
C MET A 176 -9.34 9.72 -1.34
N VAL A 177 -9.50 8.98 -2.42
CA VAL A 177 -10.74 8.25 -2.69
C VAL A 177 -10.48 6.75 -2.85
N CYS A 178 -10.99 5.97 -1.93
CA CYS A 178 -11.10 4.52 -2.03
C CYS A 178 -12.49 4.16 -2.53
N VAL A 179 -12.59 3.39 -3.59
CA VAL A 179 -13.84 2.84 -4.08
C VAL A 179 -13.85 1.35 -3.83
N THR A 180 -14.98 0.78 -3.37
CA THR A 180 -15.09 -0.64 -3.07
C THR A 180 -16.47 -1.19 -3.40
N ALA A 181 -16.54 -2.48 -3.62
CA ALA A 181 -17.79 -3.24 -3.80
C ALA A 181 -17.60 -4.70 -3.35
N PRO A 182 -18.69 -5.48 -3.16
CA PRO A 182 -18.58 -6.92 -3.04
C PRO A 182 -17.81 -7.49 -4.23
N GLY A 183 -16.95 -8.46 -3.99
CA GLY A 183 -16.21 -9.16 -5.03
C GLY A 183 -17.05 -10.23 -5.71
N ASP A 184 -16.66 -10.60 -6.92
CA ASP A 184 -17.20 -11.75 -7.63
C ASP A 184 -16.24 -12.94 -7.48
N GLY A 185 -16.80 -14.15 -7.48
CA GLY A 185 -16.05 -15.40 -7.45
C GLY A 185 -15.38 -15.65 -6.09
N GLU A 186 -14.05 -15.69 -6.05
CA GLU A 186 -13.29 -16.02 -4.84
C GLU A 186 -13.03 -14.84 -3.90
N TYR A 187 -13.12 -13.61 -4.41
CA TYR A 187 -12.83 -12.41 -3.61
C TYR A 187 -14.07 -11.96 -2.83
N ASP A 188 -13.87 -11.63 -1.57
CA ASP A 188 -14.91 -11.09 -0.70
C ASP A 188 -15.29 -9.67 -1.05
N PHE A 189 -14.27 -8.89 -1.40
CA PHE A 189 -14.45 -7.52 -1.88
C PHE A 189 -13.35 -7.11 -2.86
N VAL A 190 -13.67 -6.08 -3.63
CA VAL A 190 -12.73 -5.44 -4.53
C VAL A 190 -12.63 -3.96 -4.23
N SER A 191 -11.51 -3.34 -4.61
CA SER A 191 -11.27 -1.92 -4.43
C SER A 191 -10.48 -1.30 -5.57
N ARG A 192 -10.52 0.04 -5.65
CA ARG A 192 -9.56 0.88 -6.37
C ARG A 192 -9.25 2.10 -5.52
N PHE A 193 -8.06 2.66 -5.67
CA PHE A 193 -7.61 3.78 -4.84
C PHE A 193 -7.01 4.90 -5.69
N PHE A 194 -7.56 6.11 -5.55
CA PHE A 194 -7.18 7.28 -6.31
C PHE A 194 -6.56 8.35 -5.40
N CYS A 195 -5.33 8.75 -5.69
CA CYS A 195 -4.54 9.66 -4.86
C CYS A 195 -3.73 10.69 -5.70
N PRO A 196 -4.37 11.43 -6.62
CA PRO A 196 -3.66 12.37 -7.48
C PRO A 196 -2.93 13.48 -6.71
N GLY A 197 -3.39 13.82 -5.50
CA GLY A 197 -2.71 14.77 -4.60
C GLY A 197 -1.34 14.30 -4.13
N GLU A 198 -1.08 12.99 -4.13
CA GLU A 198 0.21 12.39 -3.78
C GLU A 198 1.13 12.20 -5.02
N GLY A 199 0.71 12.70 -6.19
CA GLY A 199 1.47 12.60 -7.44
C GLY A 199 1.23 11.30 -8.22
N VAL A 200 0.32 10.44 -7.78
CA VAL A 200 -0.06 9.18 -8.42
C VAL A 200 -1.56 9.19 -8.69
N ALA A 201 -1.96 9.10 -9.95
CA ALA A 201 -3.37 9.16 -10.33
C ALA A 201 -4.20 8.03 -9.68
N GLU A 202 -3.70 6.80 -9.75
CA GLU A 202 -4.28 5.62 -9.12
C GLU A 202 -3.15 4.77 -8.52
N ASP A 203 -3.24 4.47 -7.22
CA ASP A 203 -2.28 3.59 -6.54
C ASP A 203 -2.59 2.12 -6.88
N PRO A 204 -1.62 1.36 -7.41
CA PRO A 204 -1.85 -0.01 -7.88
C PRO A 204 -2.38 -0.96 -6.82
N VAL A 205 -1.81 -0.96 -5.61
CA VAL A 205 -2.29 -1.73 -4.45
C VAL A 205 -1.96 -0.97 -3.18
N THR A 206 -3.00 -0.58 -2.44
CA THR A 206 -2.90 0.31 -1.30
C THR A 206 -3.06 -0.43 0.02
N GLY A 207 -1.95 -0.89 0.59
CA GLY A 207 -1.98 -1.59 1.88
C GLY A 207 -2.70 -0.79 2.97
N SER A 208 -2.40 0.50 3.11
CA SER A 208 -2.98 1.35 4.15
C SER A 208 -4.50 1.56 4.02
N ALA A 209 -5.07 1.53 2.81
CA ALA A 209 -6.52 1.62 2.62
C ALA A 209 -7.24 0.41 3.24
N HIS A 210 -6.55 -0.73 3.35
CA HIS A 210 -7.10 -1.94 3.95
C HIS A 210 -7.26 -1.83 5.48
N SER A 211 -6.61 -0.85 6.14
CA SER A 211 -6.92 -0.50 7.53
C SER A 211 -8.37 -0.04 7.73
N MET A 212 -9.00 0.48 6.67
CA MET A 212 -10.40 0.91 6.65
C MET A 212 -11.31 -0.13 5.98
N LEU A 213 -10.85 -0.76 4.90
CA LEU A 213 -11.63 -1.74 4.14
C LEU A 213 -11.91 -3.02 4.95
N ILE A 214 -10.91 -3.53 5.69
CA ILE A 214 -11.03 -4.78 6.45
C ILE A 214 -12.13 -4.68 7.52
N PRO A 215 -12.13 -3.70 8.44
CA PRO A 215 -13.20 -3.62 9.45
C PRO A 215 -14.57 -3.37 8.83
N TYR A 216 -14.66 -2.60 7.74
CA TYR A 216 -15.91 -2.37 7.02
C TYR A 216 -16.50 -3.68 6.46
N TRP A 217 -15.70 -4.45 5.72
CA TRP A 217 -16.17 -5.68 5.10
C TRP A 217 -16.31 -6.84 6.09
N ALA A 218 -15.49 -6.90 7.13
CA ALA A 218 -15.63 -7.88 8.20
C ALA A 218 -16.99 -7.78 8.90
N ASP A 219 -17.42 -6.55 9.22
CA ASP A 219 -18.75 -6.29 9.80
C ASP A 219 -19.87 -6.70 8.83
N ARG A 220 -19.77 -6.29 7.56
CA ARG A 220 -20.79 -6.56 6.53
C ARG A 220 -20.96 -8.04 6.19
N LEU A 221 -19.88 -8.80 6.21
CA LEU A 221 -19.87 -10.20 5.82
C LEU A 221 -19.93 -11.16 7.03
N GLY A 222 -19.85 -10.63 8.25
CA GLY A 222 -19.89 -11.41 9.48
C GLY A 222 -18.70 -12.38 9.62
N LYS A 223 -17.53 -12.03 9.07
CA LYS A 223 -16.31 -12.85 9.16
C LYS A 223 -15.07 -11.98 9.27
N THR A 224 -14.02 -12.51 9.91
CA THR A 224 -12.79 -11.76 10.18
C THR A 224 -11.66 -12.03 9.17
N GLN A 225 -11.75 -13.13 8.43
CA GLN A 225 -10.80 -13.49 7.37
C GLN A 225 -11.42 -13.21 6.01
N LEU A 226 -10.74 -12.43 5.19
CA LEU A 226 -11.24 -11.93 3.92
C LEU A 226 -10.17 -12.09 2.84
N LEU A 227 -10.60 -12.34 1.62
CA LEU A 227 -9.75 -12.29 0.44
C LEU A 227 -10.17 -11.09 -0.41
N ALA A 228 -9.24 -10.20 -0.70
CA ALA A 228 -9.49 -8.96 -1.42
C ALA A 228 -8.65 -8.86 -2.70
N TYR A 229 -9.16 -8.11 -3.66
CA TYR A 229 -8.42 -7.77 -4.86
C TYR A 229 -8.55 -6.27 -5.18
N GLN A 230 -7.43 -5.57 -5.31
CA GLN A 230 -7.44 -4.18 -5.80
C GLN A 230 -7.39 -4.18 -7.33
N LYS A 231 -8.44 -3.62 -7.97
CA LYS A 231 -8.73 -3.69 -9.41
C LYS A 231 -8.11 -2.54 -10.20
N SER A 232 -6.87 -2.17 -9.90
CA SER A 232 -6.07 -1.28 -10.74
C SER A 232 -5.64 -1.99 -12.04
N GLU A 233 -4.99 -1.27 -12.94
CA GLU A 233 -4.42 -1.86 -14.16
C GLU A 233 -3.43 -3.00 -13.85
N ARG A 234 -2.60 -2.85 -12.81
CA ARG A 234 -1.64 -3.88 -12.38
C ARG A 234 -2.28 -4.97 -11.52
N GLY A 235 -3.28 -4.57 -10.73
CA GLY A 235 -3.99 -5.45 -9.82
C GLY A 235 -3.15 -6.01 -8.69
N GLY A 236 -3.79 -6.52 -7.64
CA GLY A 236 -3.10 -7.24 -6.58
C GLY A 236 -4.03 -7.90 -5.60
N GLU A 237 -3.56 -9.03 -5.06
CA GLU A 237 -4.30 -9.87 -4.12
C GLU A 237 -3.84 -9.61 -2.68
N LEU A 238 -4.81 -9.53 -1.77
CA LEU A 238 -4.55 -9.32 -0.36
C LEU A 238 -5.34 -10.33 0.49
N ARG A 239 -4.62 -11.05 1.34
CA ARG A 239 -5.23 -11.81 2.45
C ARG A 239 -5.40 -10.89 3.63
N CYS A 240 -6.63 -10.71 4.05
CA CYS A 240 -7.01 -9.72 5.04
C CYS A 240 -7.56 -10.41 6.29
N GLN A 241 -7.18 -9.91 7.47
CA GLN A 241 -7.75 -10.41 8.73
C GLN A 241 -7.98 -9.25 9.70
N LEU A 242 -9.20 -9.19 10.25
CA LEU A 242 -9.50 -8.33 11.40
C LEU A 242 -9.11 -9.06 12.70
N ASN A 243 -8.25 -8.45 13.51
CA ASN A 243 -7.76 -9.00 14.77
C ASN A 243 -7.86 -7.96 15.89
N GLY A 244 -9.05 -7.82 16.47
CA GLY A 244 -9.34 -6.80 17.47
C GLY A 244 -9.22 -5.38 16.90
N ASP A 245 -8.29 -4.59 17.42
CA ASP A 245 -7.95 -3.23 16.98
C ASP A 245 -6.85 -3.19 15.91
N ARG A 246 -6.46 -4.38 15.39
CA ARG A 246 -5.43 -4.53 14.36
C ARG A 246 -6.01 -5.16 13.09
N VAL A 247 -5.39 -4.85 11.97
CA VAL A 247 -5.62 -5.52 10.69
C VAL A 247 -4.33 -6.19 10.24
N LEU A 248 -4.44 -7.45 9.84
CA LEU A 248 -3.36 -8.20 9.23
C LEU A 248 -3.56 -8.17 7.71
N ILE A 249 -2.56 -7.68 6.99
CA ILE A 249 -2.62 -7.46 5.55
C ILE A 249 -1.53 -8.30 4.89
N GLY A 250 -1.93 -9.45 4.36
CA GLY A 250 -1.05 -10.40 3.70
C GLY A 250 -0.93 -10.13 2.21
N GLY A 251 0.27 -10.20 1.69
CA GLY A 251 0.57 -10.15 0.25
C GLY A 251 1.79 -10.96 -0.10
N GLN A 252 1.90 -11.36 -1.36
CA GLN A 252 3.13 -11.92 -1.90
C GLN A 252 3.98 -10.78 -2.51
N ALA A 253 5.24 -11.05 -2.79
CA ALA A 253 6.10 -10.07 -3.46
C ALA A 253 7.03 -10.76 -4.46
N LYS A 254 7.35 -10.06 -5.54
CA LYS A 254 8.21 -10.56 -6.60
C LYS A 254 9.32 -9.58 -6.93
N THR A 255 10.57 -10.05 -6.84
CA THR A 255 11.70 -9.25 -7.30
C THR A 255 11.66 -9.13 -8.82
N TYR A 256 11.65 -7.90 -9.32
CA TYR A 256 11.72 -7.60 -10.74
C TYR A 256 13.17 -7.32 -11.19
N LEU A 257 13.94 -6.54 -10.39
CA LEU A 257 15.31 -6.15 -10.73
C LEU A 257 16.19 -6.19 -9.49
N VAL A 258 17.43 -6.64 -9.70
CA VAL A 258 18.52 -6.54 -8.73
C VAL A 258 19.68 -5.81 -9.41
N GLY A 259 20.23 -4.80 -8.75
CA GLY A 259 21.30 -3.98 -9.30
C GLY A 259 22.07 -3.21 -8.24
N LYS A 260 22.81 -2.20 -8.70
CA LYS A 260 23.55 -1.28 -7.83
C LYS A 260 23.37 0.15 -8.29
N VAL A 261 23.22 1.03 -7.32
CA VAL A 261 23.27 2.48 -7.48
C VAL A 261 24.70 2.93 -7.20
N TRP A 262 25.20 3.82 -8.03
CA TRP A 262 26.54 4.43 -7.89
C TRP A 262 26.38 5.89 -7.45
N LEU A 263 27.04 6.26 -6.37
CA LEU A 263 27.07 7.61 -5.85
C LEU A 263 28.51 8.15 -5.92
N ASP A 264 28.64 9.43 -6.28
CA ASP A 264 29.92 10.13 -6.37
C ASP A 264 30.52 10.42 -4.98
#